data_1eaf33e205ae37301855c755f6d5f6ff
#
_entry.id   1eaf33e205ae37301855c755f6d5f6ff
#
_cell.length_a   1.000
_cell.length_b   1.000
_cell.length_c   1.000
_cell.angle_alpha   90.00
_cell.angle_beta   90.00
_cell.angle_gamma   90.00
#
_symmetry.space_group_name_H-M   'P 1'
#
loop_
_entity.id
_entity.type
_entity.pdbx_description
1 polymer ?
#
loop_
_entity_poly.entity_id
_entity_poly.type
_entity_poly.pdbx_seq_one_letter_code
_entity_poly.pdbx_strand_id
1 'polypeptide(L)'
;MNILIRITEVIMVSFVLTMMTSCHWDDTIYHHYYSVNDPWLQHEVVIFELPVFEKGGPYSVEVDVRYSKSFPYHDLWLLVQHNVEDSATWKIDTIKCSLFNAAGYSSGDGLVGIFQLTTPFTTSLTPDGSSCARFKVKHCMSDSLLRGITDVGIRVKQ
;
A
#
# COMPACT_ATOMS: atom_id res chain seq x y z
N MET A 1 -53.49 13.77 -13.21
CA MET A 1 -52.75 13.77 -11.91
C MET A 1 -52.09 12.42 -11.61
N ASN A 2 -52.72 11.29 -11.85
CA ASN A 2 -52.16 9.96 -11.53
C ASN A 2 -50.97 9.49 -12.40
N ILE A 3 -50.89 9.96 -13.66
CA ILE A 3 -49.81 9.57 -14.58
C ILE A 3 -48.51 10.27 -14.23
N LEU A 4 -48.54 11.54 -13.85
CA LEU A 4 -47.34 12.28 -13.41
C LEU A 4 -46.75 11.69 -12.12
N ILE A 5 -47.61 11.31 -11.17
CA ILE A 5 -47.15 10.68 -9.91
C ILE A 5 -46.46 9.33 -10.18
N ARG A 6 -47.02 8.52 -11.06
CA ARG A 6 -46.36 7.21 -11.43
C ARG A 6 -45.03 7.39 -12.17
N ILE A 7 -44.93 8.43 -13.01
CA ILE A 7 -43.68 8.75 -13.69
C ILE A 7 -42.57 9.15 -12.69
N THR A 8 -42.93 10.01 -11.70
CA THR A 8 -41.98 10.42 -10.65
C THR A 8 -41.56 9.26 -9.76
N GLU A 9 -42.48 8.34 -9.43
CA GLU A 9 -42.14 7.13 -8.66
C GLU A 9 -41.18 6.21 -9.43
N VAL A 10 -41.42 5.98 -10.72
CA VAL A 10 -40.54 5.15 -11.57
C VAL A 10 -39.15 5.78 -11.73
N ILE A 11 -39.06 7.10 -11.91
CA ILE A 11 -37.79 7.81 -11.99
C ILE A 11 -37.02 7.71 -10.65
N MET A 12 -37.72 7.87 -9.54
CA MET A 12 -37.13 7.79 -8.21
C MET A 12 -36.59 6.37 -7.91
N VAL A 13 -37.36 5.33 -8.24
CA VAL A 13 -36.94 3.93 -8.09
C VAL A 13 -35.78 3.60 -9.00
N SER A 14 -35.76 4.07 -10.25
CA SER A 14 -34.65 3.90 -11.17
C SER A 14 -33.38 4.58 -10.69
N PHE A 15 -33.50 5.78 -10.13
CA PHE A 15 -32.36 6.51 -9.55
C PHE A 15 -31.78 5.84 -8.31
N VAL A 16 -32.62 5.27 -7.44
CA VAL A 16 -32.18 4.49 -6.27
C VAL A 16 -31.49 3.19 -6.70
N LEU A 17 -31.99 2.51 -7.73
CA LEU A 17 -31.38 1.29 -8.25
C LEU A 17 -29.99 1.52 -8.86
N THR A 18 -29.74 2.66 -9.49
CA THR A 18 -28.42 2.99 -10.06
C THR A 18 -27.37 3.33 -9.00
N MET A 19 -27.78 3.71 -7.79
CA MET A 19 -26.86 3.97 -6.66
C MET A 19 -26.30 2.69 -6.02
N MET A 20 -26.89 1.52 -6.29
CA MET A 20 -26.49 0.25 -5.66
C MET A 20 -25.37 -0.51 -6.41
N THR A 21 -24.89 -0.01 -7.56
CA THR A 21 -23.91 -0.76 -8.39
C THR A 21 -22.45 -0.37 -8.14
N SER A 22 -22.13 0.42 -7.11
CA SER A 22 -20.76 0.83 -6.80
C SER A 22 -20.07 -0.12 -5.79
N CYS A 23 -20.18 -1.44 -5.98
CA CYS A 23 -19.27 -2.36 -5.33
C CYS A 23 -17.98 -2.46 -6.16
N HIS A 24 -16.97 -1.70 -5.77
CA HIS A 24 -15.61 -1.94 -6.25
C HIS A 24 -15.07 -3.18 -5.52
N TRP A 25 -14.83 -4.26 -6.23
CA TRP A 25 -14.17 -5.43 -5.66
C TRP A 25 -12.73 -5.05 -5.39
N ASP A 26 -12.36 -5.05 -4.13
CA ASP A 26 -10.98 -4.86 -3.71
C ASP A 26 -10.33 -6.25 -3.65
N ASP A 27 -9.46 -6.53 -4.61
CA ASP A 27 -8.72 -7.81 -4.71
C ASP A 27 -7.59 -7.92 -3.66
N THR A 28 -7.62 -7.06 -2.64
CA THR A 28 -6.64 -7.06 -1.55
C THR A 28 -6.85 -8.26 -0.64
N ILE A 29 -5.87 -9.15 -0.58
CA ILE A 29 -5.88 -10.34 0.26
C ILE A 29 -5.09 -10.17 1.56
N TYR A 30 -4.17 -9.21 1.58
CA TYR A 30 -3.39 -8.84 2.77
C TYR A 30 -3.07 -7.35 2.73
N HIS A 31 -3.26 -6.68 3.86
CA HIS A 31 -2.88 -5.28 4.02
C HIS A 31 -2.58 -5.01 5.50
N HIS A 32 -1.34 -4.66 5.79
CA HIS A 32 -0.94 -4.36 7.15
C HIS A 32 0.05 -3.19 7.19
N TYR A 33 -0.07 -2.34 8.22
CA TYR A 33 0.84 -1.25 8.52
C TYR A 33 1.56 -1.49 9.83
N TYR A 34 2.82 -1.11 9.87
CA TYR A 34 3.57 -0.94 11.11
C TYR A 34 3.99 0.51 11.27
N SER A 35 3.77 1.06 12.44
CA SER A 35 4.29 2.38 12.79
C SER A 35 5.79 2.29 13.04
N VAL A 36 6.52 3.27 12.54
CA VAL A 36 7.94 3.44 12.78
C VAL A 36 8.18 4.58 13.76
N ASN A 37 9.34 4.60 14.41
CA ASN A 37 9.69 5.69 15.29
C ASN A 37 9.94 6.99 14.48
N ASP A 38 9.68 8.15 15.05
CA ASP A 38 10.09 9.44 14.48
C ASP A 38 11.14 10.09 15.38
N PRO A 39 12.42 10.07 15.00
CA PRO A 39 12.97 9.63 13.72
C PRO A 39 13.07 8.09 13.58
N TRP A 40 12.85 7.58 12.35
CA TRP A 40 13.08 6.19 11.99
C TRP A 40 14.58 5.92 11.86
N LEU A 41 15.09 4.95 12.60
CA LEU A 41 16.50 4.61 12.60
C LEU A 41 16.86 3.71 11.39
N GLN A 42 18.00 3.99 10.74
CA GLN A 42 18.44 3.23 9.55
C GLN A 42 18.60 1.73 9.79
N HIS A 43 18.91 1.31 11.02
CA HIS A 43 19.06 -0.09 11.39
C HIS A 43 17.73 -0.75 11.83
N GLU A 44 16.68 0.03 12.07
CA GLU A 44 15.36 -0.50 12.39
C GLU A 44 14.72 -1.15 11.16
N VAL A 45 14.38 -2.42 11.31
CA VAL A 45 13.75 -3.22 10.27
C VAL A 45 12.32 -3.52 10.66
N VAL A 46 11.38 -3.18 9.78
CA VAL A 46 9.99 -3.57 9.91
C VAL A 46 9.81 -4.94 9.26
N ILE A 47 9.21 -5.88 9.99
CA ILE A 47 9.03 -7.26 9.52
C ILE A 47 7.53 -7.53 9.34
N PHE A 48 7.14 -7.95 8.15
CA PHE A 48 5.81 -8.40 7.81
C PHE A 48 5.82 -9.91 7.63
N GLU A 49 4.93 -10.60 8.34
CA GLU A 49 4.67 -12.02 8.15
C GLU A 49 3.34 -12.15 7.40
N LEU A 50 3.42 -12.70 6.19
CA LEU A 50 2.24 -12.88 5.36
C LEU A 50 1.60 -14.24 5.64
N PRO A 51 0.27 -14.35 5.49
CA PRO A 51 -0.39 -15.65 5.57
C PRO A 51 0.12 -16.57 4.46
N VAL A 52 -0.14 -17.84 4.59
CA VAL A 52 0.12 -18.80 3.51
C VAL A 52 -0.86 -18.50 2.38
N PHE A 53 -0.33 -18.21 1.20
CA PHE A 53 -1.13 -18.02 0.00
C PHE A 53 -1.40 -19.35 -0.68
N GLU A 54 -2.55 -19.45 -1.34
CA GLU A 54 -2.82 -20.61 -2.17
C GLU A 54 -1.81 -20.70 -3.32
N LYS A 55 -1.43 -21.91 -3.67
CA LYS A 55 -0.52 -22.15 -4.80
C LYS A 55 -1.18 -21.69 -6.09
N GLY A 56 -0.53 -20.80 -6.82
CA GLY A 56 -0.98 -20.47 -8.18
C GLY A 56 -1.21 -19.00 -8.49
N GLY A 57 -0.64 -18.01 -7.88
CA GLY A 57 -0.73 -16.59 -8.25
C GLY A 57 -1.02 -16.30 -9.73
N PRO A 58 -0.83 -15.12 -10.23
CA PRO A 58 0.15 -14.13 -9.74
C PRO A 58 -0.43 -13.20 -8.67
N TYR A 59 0.39 -12.86 -7.69
CA TYR A 59 0.08 -11.83 -6.70
C TYR A 59 0.92 -10.60 -6.96
N SER A 60 0.31 -9.44 -6.88
CA SER A 60 1.02 -8.15 -6.90
C SER A 60 1.28 -7.67 -5.47
N VAL A 61 2.44 -7.08 -5.24
CA VAL A 61 2.79 -6.47 -3.95
C VAL A 61 3.00 -4.98 -4.13
N GLU A 62 2.46 -4.23 -3.19
CA GLU A 62 2.60 -2.79 -3.09
C GLU A 62 3.18 -2.45 -1.72
N VAL A 63 4.02 -1.42 -1.69
CA VAL A 63 4.52 -0.81 -0.46
C VAL A 63 3.77 0.48 -0.22
N ASP A 64 3.15 0.59 0.93
CA ASP A 64 2.48 1.80 1.39
C ASP A 64 3.38 2.56 2.35
N VAL A 65 3.41 3.88 2.23
CA VAL A 65 4.14 4.77 3.15
C VAL A 65 3.22 5.87 3.60
N ARG A 66 3.12 6.07 4.93
CA ARG A 66 2.51 7.26 5.51
C ARG A 66 3.59 8.21 5.96
N TYR A 67 3.43 9.48 5.62
CA TYR A 67 4.45 10.49 5.85
C TYR A 67 3.84 11.88 6.08
N SER A 68 4.64 12.76 6.61
CA SER A 68 4.28 14.14 6.88
C SER A 68 5.18 15.12 6.12
N LYS A 69 4.84 16.40 6.16
CA LYS A 69 5.67 17.47 5.57
C LYS A 69 7.02 17.65 6.26
N SER A 70 7.28 17.00 7.39
CA SER A 70 8.58 17.02 8.07
C SER A 70 9.61 16.10 7.41
N PHE A 71 9.22 15.24 6.47
CA PHE A 71 10.15 14.47 5.66
C PHE A 71 10.95 15.41 4.75
N PRO A 72 12.30 15.41 4.83
CA PRO A 72 13.11 16.49 4.26
C PRO A 72 13.50 16.28 2.79
N TYR A 73 13.10 15.18 2.17
CA TYR A 73 13.47 14.82 0.81
C TYR A 73 12.25 14.71 -0.11
N HIS A 74 12.49 14.65 -1.43
CA HIS A 74 11.44 14.34 -2.41
C HIS A 74 11.15 12.83 -2.48
N ASP A 75 12.22 12.04 -2.44
CA ASP A 75 12.17 10.60 -2.64
C ASP A 75 12.60 9.88 -1.37
N LEU A 76 11.86 8.84 -1.02
CA LEU A 76 12.23 7.86 -0.01
C LEU A 76 12.73 6.59 -0.70
N TRP A 77 13.91 6.14 -0.29
CA TRP A 77 14.48 4.87 -0.75
C TRP A 77 14.34 3.82 0.35
N LEU A 78 13.71 2.72 -0.02
CA LEU A 78 13.47 1.57 0.86
C LEU A 78 14.25 0.35 0.34
N LEU A 79 14.91 -0.35 1.23
CA LEU A 79 15.43 -1.68 0.99
C LEU A 79 14.41 -2.69 1.46
N VAL A 80 13.96 -3.54 0.54
CA VAL A 80 12.97 -4.59 0.79
C VAL A 80 13.62 -5.95 0.57
N GLN A 81 13.59 -6.78 1.58
CA GLN A 81 14.02 -8.17 1.50
C GLN A 81 12.79 -9.06 1.61
N HIS A 82 12.69 -10.09 0.79
CA HIS A 82 11.58 -11.03 0.83
C HIS A 82 12.01 -12.45 0.49
N ASN A 83 11.24 -13.43 0.97
CA ASN A 83 11.45 -14.85 0.69
C ASN A 83 10.18 -15.54 0.16
N VAL A 84 9.40 -14.82 -0.67
CA VAL A 84 8.07 -15.27 -1.12
C VAL A 84 8.13 -16.48 -2.04
N GLU A 85 9.14 -16.55 -2.91
CA GLU A 85 9.26 -17.63 -3.92
C GLU A 85 9.86 -18.91 -3.35
N ASP A 86 10.74 -18.75 -2.36
CA ASP A 86 11.41 -19.86 -1.66
C ASP A 86 11.73 -19.41 -0.24
N SER A 87 11.20 -20.10 0.75
CA SER A 87 11.39 -19.76 2.17
C SER A 87 12.85 -19.76 2.63
N ALA A 88 13.74 -20.46 1.92
CA ALA A 88 15.16 -20.54 2.23
C ALA A 88 15.97 -19.41 1.59
N THR A 89 15.47 -18.80 0.51
CA THR A 89 16.20 -17.82 -0.28
C THR A 89 15.64 -16.41 -0.11
N TRP A 90 16.47 -15.46 0.30
CA TRP A 90 16.11 -14.05 0.43
C TRP A 90 16.52 -13.28 -0.83
N LYS A 91 15.56 -12.60 -1.43
CA LYS A 91 15.79 -11.59 -2.48
C LYS A 91 15.83 -10.21 -1.85
N ILE A 92 16.62 -9.32 -2.43
CA ILE A 92 16.81 -7.95 -1.94
C ILE A 92 16.57 -7.00 -3.09
N ASP A 93 15.64 -6.08 -2.91
CA ASP A 93 15.28 -5.07 -3.88
C ASP A 93 15.27 -3.67 -3.24
N THR A 94 15.46 -2.66 -4.08
CA THR A 94 15.38 -1.26 -3.66
C THR A 94 14.20 -0.60 -4.35
N ILE A 95 13.36 0.07 -3.57
CA ILE A 95 12.18 0.78 -4.06
C ILE A 95 12.39 2.27 -3.87
N LYS A 96 12.04 3.03 -4.91
CA LYS A 96 11.94 4.48 -4.86
C LYS A 96 10.48 4.90 -4.69
N CYS A 97 10.15 5.54 -3.58
CA CYS A 97 8.85 6.15 -3.31
C CYS A 97 8.97 7.66 -3.48
N SER A 98 8.38 8.24 -4.53
CA SER A 98 8.44 9.68 -4.79
C SER A 98 7.34 10.40 -3.99
N LEU A 99 7.67 10.77 -2.75
CA LEU A 99 6.71 11.31 -1.77
C LEU A 99 6.29 12.75 -2.09
N PHE A 100 7.19 13.55 -2.67
CA PHE A 100 6.90 14.92 -3.09
C PHE A 100 7.32 15.13 -4.54
N ASN A 101 6.57 15.95 -5.26
CA ASN A 101 6.93 16.38 -6.60
C ASN A 101 7.97 17.53 -6.58
N ALA A 102 8.46 17.94 -7.74
CA ALA A 102 9.46 19.01 -7.86
C ALA A 102 8.98 20.38 -7.34
N ALA A 103 7.67 20.59 -7.22
CA ALA A 103 7.09 21.81 -6.66
C ALA A 103 6.84 21.72 -5.14
N GLY A 104 7.22 20.60 -4.51
CA GLY A 104 7.06 20.36 -3.07
C GLY A 104 5.65 19.95 -2.64
N TYR A 105 4.76 19.63 -3.58
CA TYR A 105 3.45 19.08 -3.25
C TYR A 105 3.55 17.57 -3.01
N SER A 106 2.75 17.09 -2.04
CA SER A 106 2.63 15.65 -1.78
C SER A 106 2.14 14.90 -3.02
N SER A 107 2.78 13.77 -3.33
CA SER A 107 2.34 12.84 -4.39
C SER A 107 1.27 11.88 -3.89
N GLY A 108 1.15 11.70 -2.58
CA GLY A 108 0.14 10.85 -1.96
C GLY A 108 -1.11 11.61 -1.57
N ASP A 109 -2.18 10.87 -1.36
CA ASP A 109 -3.45 11.39 -0.82
C ASP A 109 -3.34 11.58 0.70
N GLY A 110 -4.03 12.57 1.24
CA GLY A 110 -3.97 12.77 2.68
C GLY A 110 -4.83 13.90 3.20
N LEU A 111 -5.03 13.87 4.52
CA LEU A 111 -5.77 14.87 5.29
C LEU A 111 -4.94 15.25 6.53
N VAL A 112 -5.10 16.52 6.96
CA VAL A 112 -4.54 17.02 8.23
C VAL A 112 -3.00 16.84 8.37
N GLY A 113 -2.26 16.91 7.24
CA GLY A 113 -0.79 16.91 7.25
C GLY A 113 -0.13 15.53 7.24
N ILE A 114 -0.90 14.45 7.25
CA ILE A 114 -0.43 13.09 7.00
C ILE A 114 -0.86 12.66 5.61
N PHE A 115 0.07 12.16 4.82
CA PHE A 115 -0.15 11.69 3.45
C PHE A 115 0.16 10.21 3.37
N GLN A 116 -0.46 9.53 2.42
CA GLN A 116 -0.23 8.13 2.12
C GLN A 116 0.09 7.96 0.64
N LEU A 117 1.18 7.28 0.34
CA LEU A 117 1.55 6.90 -1.02
C LEU A 117 1.65 5.37 -1.11
N THR A 118 1.06 4.81 -2.14
CA THR A 118 1.20 3.41 -2.53
C THR A 118 2.16 3.31 -3.71
N THR A 119 3.19 2.49 -3.59
CA THR A 119 4.19 2.28 -4.63
C THR A 119 4.22 0.80 -5.00
N PRO A 120 4.01 0.43 -6.28
CA PRO A 120 4.14 -0.96 -6.71
C PRO A 120 5.56 -1.47 -6.45
N PHE A 121 5.65 -2.67 -5.84
CA PHE A 121 6.94 -3.32 -5.59
C PHE A 121 7.27 -4.31 -6.69
N THR A 122 6.34 -5.20 -7.00
CA THR A 122 6.51 -6.19 -8.05
C THR A 122 5.17 -6.50 -8.71
N THR A 123 5.25 -6.87 -9.95
CA THR A 123 4.06 -7.18 -10.77
C THR A 123 3.61 -8.63 -10.66
N SER A 124 4.44 -9.53 -10.12
CA SER A 124 4.09 -10.94 -10.04
C SER A 124 4.93 -11.69 -9.03
N LEU A 125 4.28 -12.19 -8.00
CA LEU A 125 4.82 -13.18 -7.07
C LEU A 125 4.06 -14.48 -7.23
N THR A 126 4.78 -15.59 -7.29
CA THR A 126 4.20 -16.93 -7.35
C THR A 126 4.67 -17.74 -6.15
N PRO A 127 3.94 -17.69 -5.02
CA PRO A 127 4.27 -18.46 -3.83
C PRO A 127 4.24 -19.96 -4.13
N ASP A 128 5.13 -20.71 -3.49
CA ASP A 128 5.15 -22.17 -3.59
C ASP A 128 3.99 -22.84 -2.82
N GLY A 129 3.26 -22.07 -2.01
CA GLY A 129 2.13 -22.53 -1.21
C GLY A 129 2.51 -23.32 0.05
N SER A 130 3.80 -23.44 0.35
CA SER A 130 4.29 -24.30 1.43
C SER A 130 4.68 -23.57 2.71
N SER A 131 4.91 -22.26 2.67
CA SER A 131 5.44 -21.51 3.81
C SER A 131 4.91 -20.08 3.91
N CYS A 132 4.96 -19.53 5.12
CA CYS A 132 4.69 -18.11 5.35
C CYS A 132 5.79 -17.27 4.71
N ALA A 133 5.40 -16.39 3.80
CA ALA A 133 6.31 -15.41 3.23
C ALA A 133 6.60 -14.29 4.23
N ARG A 134 7.80 -13.73 4.16
CA ARG A 134 8.19 -12.58 4.99
C ARG A 134 8.75 -11.47 4.15
N PHE A 135 8.43 -10.25 4.55
CA PHE A 135 9.07 -9.04 4.06
C PHE A 135 9.79 -8.34 5.20
N LYS A 136 10.99 -7.85 4.92
CA LYS A 136 11.76 -6.99 5.82
C LYS A 136 11.99 -5.67 5.11
N VAL A 137 11.53 -4.59 5.70
CA VAL A 137 11.60 -3.25 5.10
C VAL A 137 12.40 -2.34 6.01
N LYS A 138 13.34 -1.61 5.45
CA LYS A 138 14.06 -0.52 6.12
C LYS A 138 14.35 0.60 5.12
N HIS A 139 14.57 1.82 5.61
CA HIS A 139 15.05 2.87 4.73
C HIS A 139 16.54 2.70 4.42
N CYS A 140 16.96 3.10 3.22
CA CYS A 140 18.35 3.13 2.79
C CYS A 140 18.79 4.55 2.40
N MET A 141 18.22 5.55 3.07
CA MET A 141 18.64 6.95 2.98
C MET A 141 20.02 7.14 3.58
N SER A 142 20.72 8.23 3.18
CA SER A 142 22.03 8.60 3.73
C SER A 142 21.97 8.97 5.21
N ASP A 143 20.84 9.52 5.65
CA ASP A 143 20.63 9.89 7.05
C ASP A 143 20.36 8.67 7.91
N SER A 144 21.05 8.57 9.03
CA SER A 144 20.82 7.50 10.01
C SER A 144 19.52 7.69 10.81
N LEU A 145 19.01 8.93 10.88
CA LEU A 145 17.80 9.34 11.60
C LEU A 145 16.85 10.00 10.61
N LEU A 146 15.83 9.30 10.16
CA LEU A 146 14.89 9.78 9.15
C LEU A 146 13.61 10.27 9.80
N ARG A 147 13.29 11.55 9.64
CA ARG A 147 12.05 12.15 10.17
C ARG A 147 10.93 12.13 9.15
N GLY A 148 9.71 12.21 9.65
CA GLY A 148 8.53 12.45 8.83
C GLY A 148 7.95 11.23 8.15
N ILE A 149 8.44 10.03 8.45
CA ILE A 149 7.78 8.76 8.10
C ILE A 149 7.08 8.27 9.36
N THR A 150 5.80 7.94 9.27
CA THR A 150 5.01 7.48 10.41
C THR A 150 4.70 5.99 10.34
N ASP A 151 4.40 5.50 9.15
CA ASP A 151 4.04 4.09 8.96
C ASP A 151 4.58 3.57 7.64
N VAL A 152 4.89 2.29 7.65
CA VAL A 152 5.20 1.50 6.45
C VAL A 152 4.23 0.33 6.38
N GLY A 153 3.71 0.05 5.19
CA GLY A 153 2.74 -1.02 4.96
C GLY A 153 3.12 -1.91 3.80
N ILE A 154 2.63 -3.13 3.84
CA ILE A 154 2.64 -4.06 2.71
C ILE A 154 1.21 -4.41 2.36
N ARG A 155 0.90 -4.32 1.08
CA ARG A 155 -0.38 -4.72 0.50
C ARG A 155 -0.14 -5.77 -0.55
N VAL A 156 -0.94 -6.84 -0.53
CA VAL A 156 -0.91 -7.91 -1.52
C VAL A 156 -2.28 -8.04 -2.16
N LYS A 157 -2.30 -8.08 -3.48
CA LYS A 157 -3.50 -8.23 -4.31
C LYS A 157 -3.37 -9.46 -5.19
N GLN A 158 -4.51 -10.06 -5.51
CA GLN A 158 -4.62 -11.17 -6.46
C GLN A 158 -4.96 -10.68 -7.85
#